data_d81a5fd1f4d12555e7502fd3d5f720ce
#
_entry.id   d81a5fd1f4d12555e7502fd3d5f720ce
#
_cell.length_a   1.000
_cell.length_b   1.000
_cell.length_c   1.000
_cell.angle_alpha   90.00
_cell.angle_beta   90.00
_cell.angle_gamma   90.00
#
_symmetry.space_group_name_H-M   'P 1'
#
loop_
_entity.id
_entity.type
_entity.pdbx_description
1 polymer ?
#
loop_
_entity_poly.entity_id
_entity_poly.type
_entity_poly.pdbx_seq_one_letter_code
_entity_poly.pdbx_strand_id
1 'polypeptide(L)'
;MNDSGVVVGVEHIEELYNMSIKNIKKHHSNLLKEGKVILKNCDGRYGFKDMAPYKAIHVGAAAPQIPKDLYEQLDKNGRMFIPVGPQNGSQYICVIDKDSNGKISEKRVMSVNYVPLTSAEKQLGNYKKKY
;
A
#
# COMPACT_ATOMS: atom_id res chain seq x y z
N MET A 1 -9.16 1.35 15.19
CA MET A 1 -10.14 1.66 14.10
C MET A 1 -11.53 1.56 14.69
N ASN A 2 -12.36 2.57 14.54
CA ASN A 2 -13.74 2.50 14.99
C ASN A 2 -14.58 1.66 14.01
N ASP A 3 -15.78 1.25 14.43
CA ASP A 3 -16.62 0.33 13.64
C ASP A 3 -17.10 0.89 12.29
N SER A 4 -16.90 2.18 12.02
CA SER A 4 -17.28 2.84 10.77
C SER A 4 -16.17 2.86 9.71
N GLY A 5 -14.97 2.43 10.06
CA GLY A 5 -13.82 2.44 9.14
C GLY A 5 -13.93 1.35 8.07
N VAL A 6 -13.39 1.65 6.88
CA VAL A 6 -13.22 0.70 5.78
C VAL A 6 -11.75 0.59 5.45
N VAL A 7 -11.26 -0.64 5.28
CA VAL A 7 -9.89 -0.94 4.86
C VAL A 7 -9.91 -1.45 3.44
N VAL A 8 -9.10 -0.84 2.57
CA VAL A 8 -8.86 -1.31 1.21
C VAL A 8 -7.46 -1.89 1.11
N GLY A 9 -7.37 -3.17 0.77
CA GLY A 9 -6.13 -3.88 0.52
C GLY A 9 -5.92 -4.08 -0.98
N VAL A 10 -4.69 -3.83 -1.44
CA VAL A 10 -4.31 -3.96 -2.84
C VAL A 10 -3.16 -4.94 -2.96
N GLU A 11 -3.31 -5.95 -3.80
CA GLU A 11 -2.30 -6.95 -4.13
C GLU A 11 -2.29 -7.21 -5.64
N HIS A 12 -1.13 -7.10 -6.28
CA HIS A 12 -1.04 -7.26 -7.74
C HIS A 12 -0.77 -8.70 -8.20
N ILE A 13 -0.34 -9.59 -7.30
CA ILE A 13 -0.17 -11.01 -7.60
C ILE A 13 -1.48 -11.74 -7.32
N GLU A 14 -2.07 -12.31 -8.36
CA GLU A 14 -3.41 -12.92 -8.28
C GLU A 14 -3.47 -14.04 -7.24
N GLU A 15 -2.47 -14.91 -7.19
CA GLU A 15 -2.40 -16.00 -6.22
C GLU A 15 -2.36 -15.49 -4.78
N LEU A 16 -1.61 -14.41 -4.53
CA LEU A 16 -1.52 -13.79 -3.20
C LEU A 16 -2.81 -13.05 -2.85
N TYR A 17 -3.44 -12.42 -3.83
CA TYR A 17 -4.76 -11.81 -3.66
C TYR A 17 -5.80 -12.88 -3.24
N ASN A 18 -5.86 -14.01 -3.95
CA ASN A 18 -6.76 -15.10 -3.62
C ASN A 18 -6.46 -15.71 -2.24
N MET A 19 -5.18 -15.83 -1.89
CA MET A 19 -4.75 -16.28 -0.56
C MET A 19 -5.21 -15.31 0.52
N SER A 20 -5.13 -14.00 0.29
CA SER A 20 -5.59 -12.98 1.22
C SER A 20 -7.08 -13.11 1.53
N ILE A 21 -7.89 -13.31 0.49
CA ILE A 21 -9.33 -13.54 0.65
C ILE A 21 -9.59 -14.79 1.48
N LYS A 22 -8.92 -15.89 1.15
CA LYS A 22 -9.04 -17.17 1.86
C LYS A 22 -8.66 -17.03 3.33
N ASN A 23 -7.58 -16.31 3.62
CA ASN A 23 -7.10 -16.11 4.98
C ASN A 23 -8.08 -15.27 5.82
N ILE A 24 -8.64 -14.22 5.25
CA ILE A 24 -9.65 -13.40 5.95
C ILE A 24 -10.93 -14.21 6.21
N LYS A 25 -11.35 -15.03 5.26
CA LYS A 25 -12.54 -15.87 5.41
C LYS A 25 -12.45 -16.89 6.53
N LYS A 26 -11.24 -17.29 6.95
CA LYS A 26 -11.06 -18.27 8.05
C LYS A 26 -11.67 -17.82 9.37
N HIS A 27 -11.53 -16.54 9.73
CA HIS A 27 -11.92 -16.01 11.03
C HIS A 27 -12.67 -14.68 10.97
N HIS A 28 -12.69 -14.01 9.82
CA HIS A 28 -13.21 -12.65 9.67
C HIS A 28 -14.06 -12.48 8.40
N SER A 29 -14.77 -13.53 7.98
CA SER A 29 -15.61 -13.49 6.78
C SER A 29 -16.67 -12.39 6.82
N ASN A 30 -17.14 -12.04 8.03
CA ASN A 30 -18.09 -10.96 8.24
C ASN A 30 -17.57 -9.61 7.75
N LEU A 31 -16.27 -9.34 7.88
CA LEU A 31 -15.66 -8.07 7.44
C LEU A 31 -15.74 -7.88 5.91
N LEU A 32 -15.59 -8.98 5.16
CA LEU A 32 -15.76 -8.96 3.71
C LEU A 32 -17.23 -8.80 3.32
N LYS A 33 -18.14 -9.53 3.98
CA LYS A 33 -19.57 -9.46 3.72
C LYS A 33 -20.17 -8.09 4.01
N GLU A 34 -19.72 -7.45 5.09
CA GLU A 34 -20.18 -6.13 5.52
C GLU A 34 -19.50 -4.98 4.75
N GLY A 35 -18.55 -5.27 3.86
CA GLY A 35 -17.79 -4.25 3.12
C GLY A 35 -16.83 -3.43 3.96
N LYS A 36 -16.45 -3.91 5.14
CA LYS A 36 -15.46 -3.27 6.02
C LYS A 36 -14.03 -3.55 5.58
N VAL A 37 -13.79 -4.65 4.89
CA VAL A 37 -12.54 -4.99 4.23
C VAL A 37 -12.84 -5.25 2.76
N ILE A 38 -12.15 -4.52 1.90
CA ILE A 38 -12.27 -4.63 0.44
C ILE A 38 -10.89 -4.97 -0.11
N LEU A 39 -10.77 -6.10 -0.81
CA LEU A 39 -9.53 -6.52 -1.42
C LEU A 39 -9.62 -6.37 -2.94
N LYS A 40 -8.56 -5.83 -3.54
CA LYS A 40 -8.47 -5.59 -4.99
C LYS A 40 -7.19 -6.17 -5.56
N ASN A 41 -7.33 -6.84 -6.69
CA ASN A 41 -6.18 -7.33 -7.47
C ASN A 41 -5.79 -6.25 -8.48
N CYS A 42 -4.88 -5.36 -8.09
CA CYS A 42 -4.38 -4.28 -8.93
C CYS A 42 -2.99 -3.82 -8.49
N ASP A 43 -2.38 -2.96 -9.28
CA ASP A 43 -1.04 -2.43 -9.03
C ASP A 43 -1.07 -1.33 -7.96
N GLY A 44 -0.39 -1.56 -6.83
CA GLY A 44 -0.35 -0.63 -5.70
C GLY A 44 0.30 0.72 -6.00
N ARG A 45 1.10 0.82 -7.07
CA ARG A 45 1.69 2.11 -7.48
C ARG A 45 0.63 3.16 -7.85
N TYR A 46 -0.55 2.71 -8.28
CA TYR A 46 -1.68 3.56 -8.65
C TYR A 46 -2.71 3.71 -7.54
N GLY A 47 -2.48 3.07 -6.38
CA GLY A 47 -3.46 3.05 -5.30
C GLY A 47 -4.77 2.37 -5.70
N PHE A 48 -5.85 2.84 -5.15
CA PHE A 48 -7.20 2.46 -5.55
C PHE A 48 -8.11 3.70 -5.50
N LYS A 49 -8.20 4.38 -6.63
CA LYS A 49 -8.82 5.70 -6.74
C LYS A 49 -10.32 5.72 -6.42
N ASP A 50 -11.03 4.63 -6.72
CA ASP A 50 -12.49 4.57 -6.62
C ASP A 50 -13.01 4.79 -5.19
N MET A 51 -12.19 4.53 -4.18
CA MET A 51 -12.54 4.73 -2.77
C MET A 51 -11.72 5.81 -2.07
N ALA A 52 -10.86 6.52 -2.81
CA ALA A 52 -10.11 7.66 -2.27
C ALA A 52 -11.05 8.83 -1.91
N PRO A 53 -10.66 9.75 -1.01
CA PRO A 53 -9.36 9.80 -0.33
C PRO A 53 -9.27 8.90 0.90
N TYR A 54 -8.03 8.61 1.34
CA TYR A 54 -7.73 7.73 2.47
C TYR A 54 -7.12 8.51 3.64
N LYS A 55 -7.60 8.26 4.83
CA LYS A 55 -7.04 8.84 6.07
C LYS A 55 -5.67 8.26 6.41
N ALA A 56 -5.44 7.01 6.08
CA ALA A 56 -4.16 6.35 6.27
C ALA A 56 -3.83 5.50 5.04
N ILE A 57 -2.57 5.55 4.62
CA ILE A 57 -2.03 4.69 3.56
C ILE A 57 -0.78 4.02 4.13
N HIS A 58 -0.74 2.69 4.06
CA HIS A 58 0.44 1.89 4.40
C HIS A 58 0.93 1.16 3.17
N VAL A 59 2.18 1.34 2.83
CA VAL A 59 2.83 0.67 1.70
C VAL A 59 3.89 -0.29 2.20
N GLY A 60 3.73 -1.57 1.91
CA GLY A 60 4.61 -2.64 2.37
C GLY A 60 5.73 -3.00 1.39
N ALA A 61 6.06 -2.12 0.44
CA ALA A 61 7.13 -2.31 -0.53
C ALA A 61 7.82 -0.98 -0.83
N ALA A 62 9.13 -1.01 -1.09
CA ALA A 62 9.91 0.21 -1.34
C ALA A 62 9.72 0.74 -2.76
N ALA A 63 9.44 2.02 -2.86
CA ALA A 63 9.40 2.75 -4.13
C ALA A 63 10.67 3.58 -4.31
N PRO A 64 11.22 3.70 -5.54
CA PRO A 64 12.35 4.60 -5.79
C PRO A 64 12.03 6.05 -5.44
N GLN A 65 10.80 6.44 -5.68
CA GLN A 65 10.19 7.70 -5.26
C GLN A 65 8.71 7.46 -4.97
N ILE A 66 8.08 8.32 -4.19
CA ILE A 66 6.68 8.15 -3.81
C ILE A 66 5.79 8.37 -5.05
N PRO A 67 4.94 7.38 -5.41
CA PRO A 67 4.04 7.54 -6.54
C PRO A 67 3.08 8.73 -6.36
N LYS A 68 2.92 9.51 -7.41
CA LYS A 68 2.03 10.69 -7.42
C LYS A 68 0.59 10.34 -7.04
N ASP A 69 0.10 9.20 -7.52
CA ASP A 69 -1.26 8.74 -7.24
C ASP A 69 -1.52 8.54 -5.74
N LEU A 70 -0.50 8.11 -4.98
CA LEU A 70 -0.62 7.94 -3.54
C LEU A 70 -0.70 9.28 -2.80
N TYR A 71 0.05 10.28 -3.23
CA TYR A 71 -0.09 11.64 -2.69
C TYR A 71 -1.50 12.20 -2.93
N GLU A 72 -2.02 12.01 -4.13
CA GLU A 72 -3.34 12.52 -4.52
C GLU A 72 -4.47 11.82 -3.75
N GLN A 73 -4.30 10.54 -3.44
CA GLN A 73 -5.29 9.73 -2.74
C GLN A 73 -5.22 9.86 -1.21
N LEU A 74 -4.20 10.50 -0.67
CA LEU A 74 -4.12 10.80 0.76
C LEU A 74 -5.07 11.97 1.10
N ASP A 75 -5.93 11.73 2.08
CA ASP A 75 -6.90 12.75 2.52
C ASP A 75 -6.21 13.87 3.30
N LYS A 76 -6.85 15.03 3.36
CA LYS A 76 -6.48 16.08 4.29
C LYS A 76 -6.50 15.54 5.72
N ASN A 77 -5.50 15.93 6.51
CA ASN A 77 -5.24 15.40 7.85
C ASN A 77 -4.93 13.89 7.86
N GLY A 78 -4.56 13.33 6.70
CA GLY A 78 -4.15 11.94 6.55
C GLY A 78 -2.65 11.74 6.69
N ARG A 79 -2.26 10.47 6.88
CA ARG A 79 -0.86 10.06 7.01
C ARG A 79 -0.56 8.83 6.18
N MET A 80 0.59 8.85 5.52
CA MET A 80 1.10 7.71 4.76
C MET A 80 2.45 7.25 5.29
N PHE A 81 2.63 5.94 5.41
CA PHE A 81 3.92 5.29 5.66
C PHE A 81 4.36 4.55 4.40
N ILE A 82 5.53 4.89 3.91
CA ILE A 82 6.07 4.26 2.70
C ILE A 82 7.60 4.15 2.76
N PRO A 83 8.19 2.96 2.51
CA PRO A 83 9.63 2.85 2.32
C PRO A 83 10.03 3.47 0.98
N VAL A 84 11.06 4.30 0.96
CA VAL A 84 11.56 4.97 -0.23
C VAL A 84 13.04 4.71 -0.40
N GLY A 85 13.45 4.38 -1.61
CA GLY A 85 14.82 4.13 -1.99
C GLY A 85 14.97 3.05 -3.04
N PRO A 86 16.15 2.92 -3.66
CA PRO A 86 16.40 1.92 -4.68
C PRO A 86 16.46 0.51 -4.09
N GLN A 87 16.23 -0.50 -4.92
CA GLN A 87 16.22 -1.91 -4.51
C GLN A 87 17.53 -2.35 -3.85
N ASN A 88 18.68 -1.87 -4.31
CA ASN A 88 20.02 -2.25 -3.84
C ASN A 88 20.75 -1.08 -3.18
N GLY A 89 20.05 -0.11 -2.65
CA GLY A 89 20.61 1.07 -2.00
C GLY A 89 19.93 1.39 -0.68
N SER A 90 20.25 2.55 -0.14
CA SER A 90 19.68 3.01 1.11
C SER A 90 18.20 3.30 0.96
N GLN A 91 17.39 2.66 1.80
CA GLN A 91 15.95 2.87 1.88
C GLN A 91 15.60 3.43 3.25
N TYR A 92 14.58 4.28 3.29
CA TYR A 92 14.08 4.89 4.53
C TYR A 92 12.56 4.80 4.56
N ILE A 93 12.00 4.55 5.74
CA ILE A 93 10.57 4.78 5.93
C ILE A 93 10.34 6.28 5.95
N CYS A 94 9.48 6.73 5.05
CA CYS A 94 9.01 8.09 4.99
C CYS A 94 7.60 8.18 5.59
N VAL A 95 7.40 9.14 6.45
CA VAL A 95 6.09 9.52 6.96
C VAL A 95 5.65 10.77 6.23
N ILE A 96 4.53 10.67 5.54
CA ILE A 96 3.95 11.76 4.76
C ILE A 96 2.68 12.22 5.46
N ASP A 97 2.60 13.48 5.78
CA ASP A 97 1.39 14.11 6.33
C ASP A 97 0.83 15.13 5.35
N LYS A 98 -0.47 15.12 5.18
CA LYS A 98 -1.20 16.15 4.45
C LYS A 98 -2.02 16.95 5.46
N ASP A 99 -1.80 18.25 5.54
CA ASP A 99 -2.52 19.11 6.49
C ASP A 99 -3.94 19.45 5.99
N SER A 100 -4.66 20.24 6.79
CA SER A 100 -6.03 20.67 6.44
C SER A 100 -6.12 21.53 5.18
N ASN A 101 -5.00 22.15 4.75
CA ASN A 101 -4.92 22.93 3.53
C ASN A 101 -4.44 22.13 2.32
N GLY A 102 -4.17 20.83 2.50
CA GLY A 102 -3.63 19.96 1.46
C GLY A 102 -2.11 20.07 1.29
N LYS A 103 -1.40 20.77 2.18
CA LYS A 103 0.06 20.86 2.15
C LYS A 103 0.68 19.55 2.64
N ILE A 104 1.66 19.06 1.88
CA ILE A 104 2.38 17.82 2.18
C ILE A 104 3.68 18.14 2.91
N SER A 105 3.92 17.40 3.99
CA SER A 105 5.21 17.36 4.69
C SER A 105 5.73 15.93 4.73
N GLU A 106 7.04 15.78 4.59
CA GLU A 106 7.72 14.49 4.52
C GLU A 106 8.81 14.40 5.57
N LYS A 107 8.86 13.26 6.30
CA LYS A 107 9.87 12.99 7.31
C LYS A 107 10.43 11.59 7.12
N ARG A 108 11.75 11.47 7.10
CA ARG A 108 12.44 10.17 7.16
C ARG A 108 12.61 9.76 8.61
N VAL A 109 12.18 8.55 8.96
CA VAL A 109 12.14 8.11 10.36
C VAL A 109 13.09 6.97 10.68
N MET A 110 13.38 6.07 9.74
CA MET A 110 14.33 4.98 9.96
C MET A 110 14.84 4.37 8.65
N SER A 111 16.04 3.79 8.72
CA SER A 111 16.62 3.00 7.63
C SER A 111 15.99 1.60 7.62
N VAL A 112 15.69 1.08 6.43
CA VAL A 112 15.00 -0.21 6.25
C VAL A 112 15.49 -0.92 4.99
N ASN A 113 15.07 -2.17 4.83
CA ASN A 113 15.33 -2.96 3.64
C ASN A 113 14.04 -3.70 3.24
N TYR A 114 13.39 -3.24 2.20
CA TYR A 114 12.11 -3.77 1.70
C TYR A 114 12.24 -4.31 0.29
N VAL A 115 11.31 -5.21 -0.09
CA VAL A 115 11.12 -5.61 -1.48
C VAL A 115 10.62 -4.41 -2.32
N PRO A 116 10.94 -4.37 -3.64
CA PRO A 116 10.54 -3.24 -4.47
C PRO A 116 9.04 -3.22 -4.77
N LEU A 117 8.48 -2.02 -4.80
CA LEU A 117 7.15 -1.76 -5.34
C LEU A 117 7.27 -1.69 -6.88
N THR A 118 6.80 -2.73 -7.56
CA THR A 118 7.04 -2.93 -8.98
C THR A 118 5.86 -3.61 -9.67
N SER A 119 5.97 -3.87 -10.97
CA SER A 119 4.95 -4.62 -11.69
C SER A 119 4.98 -6.12 -11.35
N ALA A 120 3.84 -6.80 -11.55
CA ALA A 120 3.73 -8.24 -11.31
C ALA A 120 4.72 -9.03 -12.19
N GLU A 121 4.90 -8.63 -13.45
CA GLU A 121 5.82 -9.28 -14.39
C GLU A 121 7.27 -9.20 -13.91
N LYS A 122 7.71 -8.05 -13.42
CA LYS A 122 9.06 -7.89 -12.86
C LYS A 122 9.25 -8.70 -11.59
N GLN A 123 8.28 -8.71 -10.72
CA GLN A 123 8.32 -9.48 -9.47
C GLN A 123 8.42 -10.97 -9.75
N LEU A 124 7.55 -11.53 -10.58
CA LEU A 124 7.54 -12.95 -10.95
C LEU A 124 8.78 -13.35 -11.77
N GLY A 125 9.26 -12.47 -12.66
CA GLY A 125 10.49 -12.68 -13.43
C GLY A 125 11.74 -12.81 -12.56
N ASN A 126 11.81 -12.08 -11.46
CA ASN A 126 12.93 -12.17 -10.50
C ASN A 126 12.94 -13.52 -9.75
N TYR A 127 11.79 -14.11 -9.49
CA TYR A 127 11.69 -15.45 -8.90
C TYR A 127 12.17 -16.54 -9.86
N LYS A 128 11.83 -16.45 -11.13
CA LYS A 128 12.26 -17.42 -12.15
C LYS A 128 13.76 -17.45 -12.40
N LYS A 129 14.48 -16.35 -12.11
CA LYS A 129 15.94 -16.27 -12.27
C LYS A 129 16.72 -16.87 -11.09
N LYS A 130 16.07 -17.19 -9.99
CA LYS A 130 16.71 -17.78 -8.79
C LYS A 130 16.69 -19.31 -8.75
N TYR A 131 16.03 -19.92 -9.69
CA TYR A 131 15.87 -21.36 -9.84
C TYR A 131 16.15 -21.73 -11.30
#